data_2517f8032cfe214d64d8e4d334cb9870
#
_entry.id   2517f8032cfe214d64d8e4d334cb9870
#
_cell.length_a   1.000
_cell.length_b   1.000
_cell.length_c   1.000
_cell.angle_alpha   90.00
_cell.angle_beta   90.00
_cell.angle_gamma   90.00
#
_symmetry.space_group_name_H-M   'P 1'
#
loop_
_entity.id
_entity.type
_entity.pdbx_description
1 polymer ?
#
loop_
_entity_poly.entity_id
_entity_poly.type
_entity_poly.pdbx_seq_one_letter_code
_entity_poly.pdbx_strand_id
1 'polypeptide(L)'
;MGEGDRYQEFEPPPALRPFVRTIWTYAAPAPEPTVQRIAPDGCPELILDIGSPYEEQGEDGVFRLQPRALFAGQMTRPLALRPVGPVELVAVRFEPDGARDWLGHAASQAADRRLDMTARLAGVSAPSGDPEGQVDVMVRLLEEHRRRHDWSLDPAVRAEIEAAGAERPTPMRSPGDQRALQRRFKDRVGVPPRILRSIFRFRRVFDHAEGPDAHGWLEAGLEAGYFDQPQLARDFRRFLGCTATEWARDQIGLARSLASQSYKPGPLSPH
;
A
#
# COMPACT_ATOMS: atom_id res chain seq x y z
N MET A 1 -13.67 -1.04 -14.48
CA MET A 1 -12.84 -2.17 -14.94
C MET A 1 -13.06 -2.28 -16.43
N GLY A 2 -11.97 -2.38 -17.20
CA GLY A 2 -12.06 -2.73 -18.61
C GLY A 2 -12.67 -4.13 -18.75
N GLU A 3 -13.22 -4.42 -19.93
CA GLU A 3 -13.73 -5.76 -20.21
C GLU A 3 -12.55 -6.75 -20.14
N GLY A 4 -12.54 -7.61 -19.09
CA GLY A 4 -11.47 -8.56 -18.84
C GLY A 4 -10.50 -8.25 -17.66
N ASP A 5 -10.59 -7.07 -17.03
CA ASP A 5 -9.79 -6.77 -15.82
C ASP A 5 -10.22 -7.66 -14.65
N ARG A 6 -9.24 -8.29 -14.00
CA ARG A 6 -9.48 -9.16 -12.84
C ARG A 6 -8.56 -8.76 -11.70
N TYR A 7 -9.16 -8.45 -10.57
CA TYR A 7 -8.50 -8.22 -9.29
C TYR A 7 -9.01 -9.23 -8.28
N GLN A 8 -8.12 -9.91 -7.55
CA GLN A 8 -8.46 -10.89 -6.53
C GLN A 8 -7.58 -10.72 -5.30
N GLU A 9 -8.15 -10.89 -4.12
CA GLU A 9 -7.43 -10.90 -2.84
C GLU A 9 -7.50 -12.28 -2.19
N PHE A 10 -6.41 -12.66 -1.54
CA PHE A 10 -6.23 -13.93 -0.86
C PHE A 10 -5.74 -13.70 0.56
N GLU A 11 -6.34 -14.39 1.51
CA GLU A 11 -5.88 -14.34 2.89
C GLU A 11 -4.50 -15.02 3.03
N PRO A 12 -3.57 -14.40 3.76
CA PRO A 12 -2.29 -15.05 4.04
C PRO A 12 -2.47 -16.22 5.01
N PRO A 13 -1.62 -17.26 4.93
CA PRO A 13 -1.57 -18.33 5.91
C PRO A 13 -1.42 -17.81 7.34
N PRO A 14 -1.95 -18.51 8.36
CA PRO A 14 -1.93 -18.03 9.75
C PRO A 14 -0.55 -17.56 10.25
N ALA A 15 0.52 -18.24 9.83
CA ALA A 15 1.88 -17.90 10.22
C ALA A 15 2.37 -16.55 9.64
N LEU A 16 1.78 -16.06 8.54
CA LEU A 16 2.13 -14.79 7.90
C LEU A 16 1.16 -13.64 8.26
N ARG A 17 -0.03 -13.92 8.77
CA ARG A 17 -1.06 -12.90 9.11
C ARG A 17 -0.57 -11.75 10.00
N PRO A 18 0.34 -11.96 10.97
CA PRO A 18 0.85 -10.84 11.76
C PRO A 18 1.65 -9.81 10.94
N PHE A 19 2.20 -10.21 9.79
CA PHE A 19 3.11 -9.43 8.96
C PHE A 19 2.52 -9.05 7.60
N VAL A 20 1.62 -9.87 7.08
CA VAL A 20 1.04 -9.74 5.74
C VAL A 20 -0.46 -9.52 5.88
N ARG A 21 -0.95 -8.45 5.28
CA ARG A 21 -2.36 -8.09 5.27
C ARG A 21 -3.15 -8.94 4.29
N THR A 22 -2.67 -8.98 3.05
CA THR A 22 -3.28 -9.74 1.95
C THR A 22 -2.24 -10.05 0.89
N ILE A 23 -2.50 -11.08 0.11
CA ILE A 23 -1.80 -11.32 -1.15
C ILE A 23 -2.83 -11.11 -2.25
N TRP A 24 -2.48 -10.37 -3.30
CA TRP A 24 -3.44 -10.04 -4.33
C TRP A 24 -2.84 -10.22 -5.72
N THR A 25 -3.71 -10.50 -6.68
CA THR A 25 -3.36 -10.60 -8.09
C THR A 25 -4.16 -9.60 -8.92
N TYR A 26 -3.56 -9.13 -9.99
CA TYR A 26 -4.24 -8.29 -10.96
C TYR A 26 -3.85 -8.69 -12.37
N ALA A 27 -4.85 -8.78 -13.25
CA ALA A 27 -4.65 -9.01 -14.67
C ALA A 27 -5.53 -8.06 -15.49
N ALA A 28 -4.93 -7.44 -16.51
CA ALA A 28 -5.59 -6.61 -17.49
C ALA A 28 -4.99 -6.92 -18.87
N PRO A 29 -5.67 -7.72 -19.71
CA PRO A 29 -5.11 -8.19 -20.99
C PRO A 29 -4.99 -7.06 -22.02
N ALA A 30 -5.83 -6.02 -21.94
CA ALA A 30 -5.83 -4.89 -22.82
C ALA A 30 -6.04 -3.57 -22.02
N PRO A 31 -5.05 -3.18 -21.17
CA PRO A 31 -5.20 -1.99 -20.36
C PRO A 31 -5.20 -0.72 -21.22
N GLU A 32 -6.00 0.26 -20.81
CA GLU A 32 -5.92 1.60 -21.38
C GLU A 32 -4.54 2.22 -21.08
N PRO A 33 -3.81 2.79 -22.07
CA PRO A 33 -2.47 3.35 -21.89
C PRO A 33 -2.49 4.73 -21.22
N THR A 34 -3.39 4.89 -20.25
CA THR A 34 -3.60 6.15 -19.52
C THR A 34 -2.89 6.12 -18.18
N VAL A 35 -2.52 7.29 -17.69
CA VAL A 35 -1.85 7.43 -16.40
C VAL A 35 -2.83 7.16 -15.27
N GLN A 36 -2.47 6.23 -14.41
CA GLN A 36 -3.23 5.83 -13.23
C GLN A 36 -2.55 6.41 -11.99
N ARG A 37 -3.31 7.06 -11.10
CA ARG A 37 -2.80 7.60 -9.85
C ARG A 37 -3.13 6.69 -8.69
N ILE A 38 -2.10 6.13 -8.07
CA ILE A 38 -2.21 5.27 -6.89
C ILE A 38 -1.99 6.13 -5.64
N ALA A 39 -2.98 6.14 -4.76
CA ALA A 39 -2.88 6.80 -3.47
C ALA A 39 -2.10 5.96 -2.45
N PRO A 40 -1.37 6.58 -1.51
CA PRO A 40 -0.85 5.87 -0.35
C PRO A 40 -1.97 5.18 0.44
N ASP A 41 -1.73 3.95 0.88
CA ASP A 41 -2.64 3.19 1.74
C ASP A 41 -2.09 2.84 3.12
N GLY A 42 -0.81 3.16 3.34
CA GLY A 42 -0.10 2.90 4.59
C GLY A 42 0.51 1.50 4.67
N CYS A 43 0.57 0.77 3.57
CA CYS A 43 1.12 -0.57 3.50
C CYS A 43 2.24 -0.64 2.46
N PRO A 44 3.41 -1.21 2.79
CA PRO A 44 4.42 -1.53 1.78
C PRO A 44 4.05 -2.82 1.02
N GLU A 45 4.55 -2.95 -0.21
CA GLU A 45 4.23 -4.09 -1.07
C GLU A 45 5.47 -4.71 -1.72
N LEU A 46 5.46 -6.03 -1.85
CA LEU A 46 6.38 -6.78 -2.71
C LEU A 46 5.61 -7.22 -3.94
N ILE A 47 6.05 -6.79 -5.12
CA ILE A 47 5.33 -6.98 -6.39
C ILE A 47 6.21 -7.79 -7.33
N LEU A 48 5.61 -8.77 -8.00
CA LEU A 48 6.20 -9.56 -9.07
C LEU A 48 5.33 -9.44 -10.33
N ASP A 49 5.86 -8.77 -11.36
CA ASP A 49 5.23 -8.68 -12.66
C ASP A 49 5.48 -9.96 -13.47
N ILE A 50 4.40 -10.57 -13.93
CA ILE A 50 4.36 -11.77 -14.77
C ILE A 50 4.19 -11.32 -16.22
N GLY A 51 3.30 -10.36 -16.46
CA GLY A 51 3.08 -9.71 -17.75
C GLY A 51 4.06 -8.58 -18.06
N SER A 52 3.57 -7.52 -18.66
CA SER A 52 4.34 -6.29 -18.92
C SER A 52 4.40 -5.44 -17.65
N PRO A 53 5.59 -5.00 -17.22
CA PRO A 53 5.69 -4.08 -16.09
C PRO A 53 5.10 -2.72 -16.44
N TYR A 54 4.76 -1.94 -15.41
CA TYR A 54 4.35 -0.55 -15.57
C TYR A 54 5.54 0.38 -15.83
N GLU A 55 5.25 1.52 -16.46
CA GLU A 55 6.11 2.71 -16.35
C GLU A 55 5.65 3.57 -15.17
N GLU A 56 6.61 4.08 -14.41
CA GLU A 56 6.42 5.02 -13.31
C GLU A 56 6.93 6.39 -13.69
N GLN A 57 6.14 7.43 -13.38
CA GLN A 57 6.56 8.82 -13.55
C GLN A 57 7.50 9.24 -12.42
N GLY A 58 8.73 9.61 -12.78
CA GLY A 58 9.70 10.18 -11.86
C GLY A 58 9.36 11.63 -11.46
N GLU A 59 10.09 12.18 -10.50
CA GLU A 59 9.95 13.58 -10.06
C GLU A 59 10.24 14.60 -11.17
N ASP A 60 11.03 14.20 -12.16
CA ASP A 60 11.34 14.96 -13.39
C ASP A 60 10.21 14.88 -14.45
N GLY A 61 9.10 14.19 -14.13
CA GLY A 61 7.99 14.00 -15.05
C GLY A 61 8.21 12.92 -16.11
N VAL A 62 9.39 12.31 -16.18
CA VAL A 62 9.74 11.28 -17.18
C VAL A 62 9.25 9.90 -16.71
N PHE A 63 8.58 9.17 -17.61
CA PHE A 63 8.18 7.79 -17.37
C PHE A 63 9.35 6.84 -17.60
N ARG A 64 9.55 5.92 -16.65
CA ARG A 64 10.58 4.86 -16.69
C ARG A 64 9.97 3.53 -16.33
N LEU A 65 10.40 2.49 -17.03
CA LEU A 65 9.93 1.14 -16.79
C LEU A 65 10.32 0.70 -15.37
N GLN A 66 9.36 0.13 -14.64
CA GLN A 66 9.61 -0.48 -13.33
C GLN A 66 10.35 -1.81 -13.48
N PRO A 67 11.17 -2.23 -12.49
CA PRO A 67 11.70 -3.60 -12.44
C PRO A 67 10.57 -4.62 -12.37
N ARG A 68 10.76 -5.81 -12.96
CA ARG A 68 9.77 -6.91 -12.90
C ARG A 68 9.50 -7.44 -11.49
N ALA A 69 10.46 -7.30 -10.61
CA ALA A 69 10.30 -7.60 -9.19
C ALA A 69 10.71 -6.36 -8.41
N LEU A 70 9.81 -5.82 -7.60
CA LEU A 70 10.08 -4.60 -6.85
C LEU A 70 9.47 -4.66 -5.44
N PHE A 71 10.08 -3.92 -4.53
CA PHE A 71 9.50 -3.59 -3.24
C PHE A 71 9.11 -2.12 -3.22
N ALA A 72 7.80 -1.86 -3.14
CA ALA A 72 7.25 -0.53 -2.94
C ALA A 72 7.22 -0.22 -1.43
N GLY A 73 8.06 0.70 -0.98
CA GLY A 73 8.03 1.17 0.40
C GLY A 73 6.82 2.03 0.71
N GLN A 74 6.67 2.42 1.97
CA GLN A 74 5.60 3.34 2.39
C GLN A 74 5.59 4.59 1.52
N MET A 75 4.44 4.88 0.94
CA MET A 75 4.23 6.07 0.12
C MET A 75 3.69 7.24 0.97
N THR A 76 4.17 8.44 0.72
CA THR A 76 3.66 9.69 1.32
C THR A 76 3.13 10.68 0.28
N ARG A 77 3.20 10.30 -0.99
CA ARG A 77 2.78 11.05 -2.18
C ARG A 77 2.19 10.10 -3.22
N PRO A 78 1.46 10.60 -4.23
CA PRO A 78 0.88 9.76 -5.26
C PRO A 78 1.96 9.08 -6.09
N LEU A 79 1.62 7.88 -6.57
CA LEU A 79 2.38 7.17 -7.59
C LEU A 79 1.60 7.25 -8.90
N ALA A 80 2.24 7.72 -9.98
CA ALA A 80 1.67 7.76 -11.31
C ALA A 80 2.26 6.61 -12.15
N LEU A 81 1.40 5.68 -12.54
CA LEU A 81 1.74 4.51 -13.33
C LEU A 81 1.07 4.55 -14.70
N ARG A 82 1.72 4.01 -15.71
CA ARG A 82 1.18 3.82 -17.05
C ARG A 82 1.47 2.40 -17.53
N PRO A 83 0.46 1.60 -17.90
CA PRO A 83 0.69 0.29 -18.48
C PRO A 83 1.28 0.42 -19.90
N VAL A 84 2.21 -0.45 -20.25
CA VAL A 84 2.84 -0.48 -21.59
C VAL A 84 2.45 -1.70 -22.42
N GLY A 85 1.63 -2.58 -21.85
CA GLY A 85 1.16 -3.81 -22.50
C GLY A 85 0.26 -4.59 -21.57
N PRO A 86 -0.05 -5.85 -21.89
CA PRO A 86 -0.85 -6.71 -21.02
C PRO A 86 -0.25 -6.79 -19.63
N VAL A 87 -1.04 -6.49 -18.61
CA VAL A 87 -0.62 -6.52 -17.21
C VAL A 87 -1.05 -7.84 -16.60
N GLU A 88 -0.12 -8.47 -15.89
CA GLU A 88 -0.38 -9.58 -14.97
C GLU A 88 0.65 -9.52 -13.86
N LEU A 89 0.21 -9.48 -12.62
CA LEU A 89 1.10 -9.40 -11.48
C LEU A 89 0.49 -10.07 -10.24
N VAL A 90 1.37 -10.45 -9.32
CA VAL A 90 1.04 -10.85 -7.96
C VAL A 90 1.79 -9.96 -6.99
N ALA A 91 1.12 -9.58 -5.90
CA ALA A 91 1.71 -8.74 -4.88
C ALA A 91 1.38 -9.21 -3.46
N VAL A 92 2.33 -9.01 -2.57
CA VAL A 92 2.16 -9.14 -1.12
C VAL A 92 2.03 -7.76 -0.53
N ARG A 93 0.89 -7.46 0.05
CA ARG A 93 0.67 -6.26 0.86
C ARG A 93 0.98 -6.58 2.30
N PHE A 94 2.03 -5.97 2.83
CA PHE A 94 2.40 -6.15 4.22
C PHE A 94 1.53 -5.28 5.15
N GLU A 95 1.45 -5.67 6.42
CA GLU A 95 1.05 -4.75 7.46
C GLU A 95 2.03 -3.56 7.54
N PRO A 96 1.63 -2.39 8.04
CA PRO A 96 2.49 -1.20 8.02
C PRO A 96 3.89 -1.42 8.59
N ASP A 97 4.05 -2.27 9.61
CA ASP A 97 5.31 -2.64 10.25
C ASP A 97 5.79 -4.06 9.90
N GLY A 98 5.09 -4.76 9.01
CA GLY A 98 5.32 -6.17 8.71
C GLY A 98 6.52 -6.45 7.79
N ALA A 99 6.94 -5.48 6.99
CA ALA A 99 7.94 -5.69 5.95
C ALA A 99 9.40 -5.52 6.41
N ARG A 100 9.64 -4.97 7.62
CA ARG A 100 10.98 -4.59 8.08
C ARG A 100 11.96 -5.78 8.06
N ASP A 101 11.52 -6.93 8.54
CA ASP A 101 12.39 -8.10 8.65
C ASP A 101 12.56 -8.82 7.30
N TRP A 102 11.60 -8.70 6.38
CA TRP A 102 11.77 -9.06 4.96
C TRP A 102 12.84 -8.20 4.29
N LEU A 103 12.82 -6.88 4.51
CA LEU A 103 13.81 -5.97 3.94
C LEU A 103 15.24 -6.23 4.47
N GLY A 104 15.37 -6.57 5.74
CA GLY A 104 16.64 -6.72 6.42
C GLY A 104 17.31 -5.40 6.85
N HIS A 105 16.64 -4.28 6.61
CA HIS A 105 17.10 -2.93 6.98
C HIS A 105 15.93 -2.03 7.34
N ALA A 106 16.21 -0.82 7.85
CA ALA A 106 15.18 0.13 8.25
C ALA A 106 14.21 0.44 7.09
N ALA A 107 12.89 0.31 7.33
CA ALA A 107 11.85 0.58 6.34
C ALA A 107 11.90 2.02 5.81
N SER A 108 12.45 2.97 6.58
CA SER A 108 12.63 4.36 6.15
C SER A 108 13.59 4.54 4.96
N GLN A 109 14.43 3.56 4.68
CA GLN A 109 15.29 3.59 3.49
C GLN A 109 14.53 3.28 2.20
N ALA A 110 13.36 2.64 2.33
CA ALA A 110 12.47 2.31 1.23
C ALA A 110 11.31 3.33 1.06
N ALA A 111 11.10 4.26 2.01
CA ALA A 111 9.99 5.21 1.95
C ALA A 111 10.04 6.05 0.66
N ASP A 112 8.88 6.16 -0.02
CA ASP A 112 8.72 6.80 -1.33
C ASP A 112 9.62 6.26 -2.46
N ARG A 113 10.11 5.01 -2.30
CA ARG A 113 11.01 4.36 -3.27
C ARG A 113 10.44 3.01 -3.72
N ARG A 114 10.80 2.63 -4.95
CA ARG A 114 10.63 1.27 -5.51
C ARG A 114 12.02 0.66 -5.57
N LEU A 115 12.28 -0.31 -4.68
CA LEU A 115 13.57 -1.00 -4.66
C LEU A 115 13.51 -2.16 -5.66
N ASP A 116 14.51 -2.24 -6.53
CA ASP A 116 14.64 -3.37 -7.46
C ASP A 116 14.95 -4.66 -6.69
N MET A 117 14.08 -5.65 -6.80
CA MET A 117 14.19 -6.96 -6.19
C MET A 117 14.56 -8.06 -7.19
N THR A 118 14.80 -7.72 -8.47
CA THR A 118 15.03 -8.68 -9.53
C THR A 118 16.20 -9.64 -9.22
N ALA A 119 17.29 -9.11 -8.69
CA ALA A 119 18.44 -9.94 -8.30
C ALA A 119 18.13 -10.83 -7.07
N ARG A 120 17.37 -10.30 -6.09
CA ARG A 120 16.99 -11.04 -4.88
C ARG A 120 15.97 -12.14 -5.17
N LEU A 121 15.10 -11.93 -6.15
CA LEU A 121 14.09 -12.90 -6.61
C LEU A 121 14.52 -13.65 -7.88
N ALA A 122 15.81 -13.66 -8.19
CA ALA A 122 16.32 -14.44 -9.33
C ALA A 122 15.93 -15.91 -9.20
N GLY A 123 15.29 -16.47 -10.25
CA GLY A 123 14.77 -17.83 -10.23
C GLY A 123 13.38 -18.02 -9.65
N VAL A 124 12.76 -16.97 -9.06
CA VAL A 124 11.34 -16.98 -8.69
C VAL A 124 10.52 -16.73 -9.94
N SER A 125 9.65 -17.66 -10.29
CA SER A 125 8.71 -17.57 -11.40
C SER A 125 7.32 -17.94 -10.93
N ALA A 126 6.33 -17.17 -11.34
CA ALA A 126 4.93 -17.43 -11.06
C ALA A 126 4.18 -17.81 -12.36
N PRO A 127 3.23 -18.74 -12.31
CA PRO A 127 2.49 -19.18 -13.49
C PRO A 127 1.58 -18.08 -14.02
N SER A 128 1.57 -17.88 -15.34
CA SER A 128 0.62 -16.97 -15.98
C SER A 128 -0.76 -17.59 -16.06
N GLY A 129 -1.80 -16.78 -15.83
CA GLY A 129 -3.20 -17.20 -15.90
C GLY A 129 -3.70 -18.02 -14.71
N ASP A 130 -2.87 -18.25 -13.69
CA ASP A 130 -3.17 -19.05 -12.51
C ASP A 130 -2.98 -18.22 -11.23
N PRO A 131 -3.99 -17.46 -10.78
CA PRO A 131 -3.90 -16.62 -9.57
C PRO A 131 -3.53 -17.40 -8.29
N GLU A 132 -4.04 -18.59 -8.11
CA GLU A 132 -3.76 -19.44 -6.93
C GLU A 132 -2.29 -19.89 -6.94
N GLY A 133 -1.80 -20.36 -8.07
CA GLY A 133 -0.39 -20.72 -8.23
C GLY A 133 0.55 -19.54 -8.06
N GLN A 134 0.15 -18.33 -8.46
CA GLN A 134 0.89 -17.09 -8.21
C GLN A 134 1.00 -16.78 -6.72
N VAL A 135 -0.11 -16.88 -6.00
CA VAL A 135 -0.17 -16.69 -4.54
C VAL A 135 0.71 -17.72 -3.82
N ASP A 136 0.63 -18.98 -4.22
CA ASP A 136 1.47 -20.05 -3.66
C ASP A 136 2.96 -19.78 -3.80
N VAL A 137 3.39 -19.20 -4.91
CA VAL A 137 4.79 -18.78 -5.10
C VAL A 137 5.19 -17.74 -4.06
N MET A 138 4.36 -16.70 -3.86
CA MET A 138 4.64 -15.64 -2.89
C MET A 138 4.61 -16.15 -1.45
N VAL A 139 3.67 -17.02 -1.11
CA VAL A 139 3.60 -17.66 0.22
C VAL A 139 4.87 -18.46 0.50
N ARG A 140 5.28 -19.35 -0.40
CA ARG A 140 6.52 -20.14 -0.23
C ARG A 140 7.75 -19.25 -0.07
N LEU A 141 7.85 -18.19 -0.85
CA LEU A 141 8.95 -17.22 -0.77
C LEU A 141 9.04 -16.58 0.62
N LEU A 142 7.91 -16.12 1.17
CA LEU A 142 7.85 -15.46 2.47
C LEU A 142 8.10 -16.44 3.62
N GLU A 143 7.52 -17.63 3.57
CA GLU A 143 7.72 -18.66 4.59
C GLU A 143 9.16 -19.15 4.62
N GLU A 144 9.81 -19.34 3.46
CA GLU A 144 11.20 -19.69 3.38
C GLU A 144 12.10 -18.61 3.97
N HIS A 145 11.83 -17.34 3.64
CA HIS A 145 12.57 -16.22 4.24
C HIS A 145 12.37 -16.17 5.75
N ARG A 146 11.11 -16.33 6.23
CA ARG A 146 10.80 -16.32 7.66
C ARG A 146 11.44 -17.48 8.43
N ARG A 147 11.60 -18.66 7.82
CA ARG A 147 12.32 -19.78 8.44
C ARG A 147 13.81 -19.51 8.62
N ARG A 148 14.40 -18.68 7.75
CA ARG A 148 15.84 -18.32 7.81
C ARG A 148 16.13 -17.12 8.66
N HIS A 149 15.12 -16.29 8.92
CA HIS A 149 15.25 -15.01 9.63
C HIS A 149 14.14 -14.86 10.66
N ASP A 150 14.49 -14.40 11.84
CA ASP A 150 13.50 -14.11 12.88
C ASP A 150 12.69 -12.87 12.52
N TRP A 151 11.41 -13.08 12.17
CA TRP A 151 10.47 -12.00 12.00
C TRP A 151 9.79 -11.69 13.33
N SER A 152 9.83 -10.44 13.70
CA SER A 152 9.29 -9.97 14.96
C SER A 152 8.48 -8.69 14.77
N LEU A 153 7.58 -8.42 15.69
CA LEU A 153 6.84 -7.17 15.76
C LEU A 153 7.25 -6.41 17.02
N ASP A 154 7.20 -5.08 16.95
CA ASP A 154 7.38 -4.24 18.12
C ASP A 154 5.99 -3.90 18.70
N PRO A 155 5.63 -4.41 19.90
CA PRO A 155 4.29 -4.20 20.44
C PRO A 155 3.91 -2.73 20.62
N ALA A 156 4.89 -1.85 20.93
CA ALA A 156 4.62 -0.44 21.09
C ALA A 156 4.41 0.28 19.73
N VAL A 157 5.10 -0.17 18.68
CA VAL A 157 4.87 0.30 17.30
C VAL A 157 3.52 -0.18 16.82
N ARG A 158 3.17 -1.46 17.02
CA ARG A 158 1.88 -2.04 16.65
C ARG A 158 0.72 -1.31 17.33
N ALA A 159 0.80 -1.06 18.62
CA ALA A 159 -0.21 -0.31 19.36
C ALA A 159 -0.41 1.13 18.82
N GLU A 160 0.65 1.78 18.35
CA GLU A 160 0.56 3.11 17.73
C GLU A 160 -0.09 3.05 16.34
N ILE A 161 0.16 2.00 15.55
CA ILE A 161 -0.50 1.75 14.25
C ILE A 161 -2.00 1.54 14.46
N GLU A 162 -2.38 0.70 15.42
CA GLU A 162 -3.78 0.43 15.78
C GLU A 162 -4.51 1.69 16.28
N ALA A 163 -3.83 2.48 17.13
CA ALA A 163 -4.36 3.76 17.57
C ALA A 163 -4.57 4.74 16.40
N ALA A 164 -3.65 4.73 15.42
CA ALA A 164 -3.78 5.53 14.21
C ALA A 164 -4.96 5.07 13.34
N GLY A 165 -5.14 3.77 13.15
CA GLY A 165 -6.27 3.19 12.41
C GLY A 165 -7.63 3.42 13.07
N ALA A 166 -7.70 3.32 14.39
CA ALA A 166 -8.92 3.52 15.17
C ALA A 166 -9.16 4.98 15.60
N GLU A 167 -8.38 5.95 15.12
CA GLU A 167 -8.44 7.38 15.50
C GLU A 167 -8.30 7.66 17.00
N ARG A 168 -7.77 6.70 17.74
CA ARG A 168 -7.58 6.89 19.19
C ARG A 168 -6.44 7.89 19.44
N PRO A 169 -6.56 8.72 20.50
CA PRO A 169 -5.46 9.58 20.91
C PRO A 169 -4.18 8.76 21.20
N THR A 170 -3.06 9.31 20.83
CA THR A 170 -1.75 8.74 21.23
C THR A 170 -1.62 8.85 22.76
N PRO A 171 -1.31 7.76 23.47
CA PRO A 171 -1.09 7.82 24.91
C PRO A 171 0.01 8.83 25.26
N MET A 172 -0.19 9.59 26.34
CA MET A 172 0.84 10.48 26.86
C MET A 172 2.05 9.66 27.32
N ARG A 173 3.21 10.07 26.85
CA ARG A 173 4.52 9.44 27.20
C ARG A 173 5.50 10.51 27.63
N SER A 174 6.55 10.12 28.37
CA SER A 174 7.67 11.03 28.63
C SER A 174 8.33 11.48 27.31
N PRO A 175 8.96 12.66 27.24
CA PRO A 175 9.66 13.10 26.02
C PRO A 175 10.72 12.12 25.53
N GLY A 176 11.39 11.41 26.44
CA GLY A 176 12.38 10.37 26.11
C GLY A 176 11.74 9.15 25.44
N ASP A 177 10.67 8.62 26.04
CA ASP A 177 9.92 7.47 25.52
C ASP A 177 9.28 7.80 24.17
N GLN A 178 8.77 9.02 24.02
CA GLN A 178 8.20 9.48 22.77
C GLN A 178 9.23 9.51 21.63
N ARG A 179 10.45 10.02 21.89
CA ARG A 179 11.53 10.02 20.88
C ARG A 179 12.00 8.60 20.54
N ALA A 180 12.10 7.74 21.54
CA ALA A 180 12.49 6.34 21.33
C ALA A 180 11.44 5.60 20.48
N LEU A 181 10.15 5.79 20.75
CA LEU A 181 9.08 5.22 19.95
C LEU A 181 9.08 5.76 18.52
N GLN A 182 9.23 7.06 18.31
CA GLN A 182 9.28 7.66 16.97
C GLN A 182 10.43 7.07 16.14
N ARG A 183 11.60 6.83 16.73
CA ARG A 183 12.74 6.20 16.05
C ARG A 183 12.41 4.77 15.64
N ARG A 184 11.89 3.92 16.58
CA ARG A 184 11.48 2.54 16.31
C ARG A 184 10.35 2.48 15.27
N PHE A 185 9.38 3.37 15.37
CA PHE A 185 8.29 3.48 14.42
C PHE A 185 8.82 3.79 13.00
N LYS A 186 9.73 4.76 12.87
CA LYS A 186 10.34 5.09 11.58
C LYS A 186 11.19 3.94 11.03
N ASP A 187 11.88 3.19 11.90
CA ASP A 187 12.64 2.00 11.51
C ASP A 187 11.70 0.90 10.94
N ARG A 188 10.58 0.63 11.60
CA ARG A 188 9.66 -0.46 11.27
C ARG A 188 8.67 -0.12 10.16
N VAL A 189 8.12 1.10 10.18
CA VAL A 189 7.03 1.54 9.29
C VAL A 189 7.53 2.35 8.10
N GLY A 190 8.68 3.00 8.24
CA GLY A 190 9.26 3.83 7.18
C GLY A 190 8.92 5.30 7.28
N VAL A 191 7.78 5.66 7.87
CA VAL A 191 7.29 7.03 8.03
C VAL A 191 6.98 7.37 9.48
N PRO A 192 6.94 8.65 9.89
CA PRO A 192 6.53 9.02 11.24
C PRO A 192 5.05 8.68 11.53
N PRO A 193 4.66 8.44 12.81
CA PRO A 193 3.27 8.11 13.20
C PRO A 193 2.23 9.09 12.65
N ARG A 194 2.53 10.40 12.70
CA ARG A 194 1.63 11.46 12.19
C ARG A 194 1.32 11.33 10.69
N ILE A 195 2.28 10.84 9.90
CA ILE A 195 2.11 10.65 8.45
C ILE A 195 1.21 9.45 8.19
N LEU A 196 1.47 8.32 8.86
CA LEU A 196 0.61 7.13 8.75
C LEU A 196 -0.83 7.45 9.16
N ARG A 197 -1.02 8.19 10.26
CA ARG A 197 -2.35 8.65 10.71
C ARG A 197 -3.05 9.51 9.65
N SER A 198 -2.32 10.41 8.98
CA SER A 198 -2.88 11.23 7.87
C SER A 198 -3.26 10.36 6.68
N ILE A 199 -2.47 9.35 6.35
CA ILE A 199 -2.77 8.40 5.26
C ILE A 199 -4.04 7.61 5.60
N PHE A 200 -4.15 7.06 6.80
CA PHE A 200 -5.33 6.30 7.22
C PHE A 200 -6.59 7.16 7.24
N ARG A 201 -6.51 8.40 7.76
CA ARG A 201 -7.62 9.33 7.69
C ARG A 201 -8.04 9.60 6.24
N PHE A 202 -7.08 9.83 5.35
CA PHE A 202 -7.36 10.07 3.94
C PHE A 202 -8.03 8.86 3.27
N ARG A 203 -7.55 7.64 3.57
CA ARG A 203 -8.15 6.41 3.04
C ARG A 203 -9.60 6.24 3.44
N ARG A 204 -9.97 6.57 4.68
CA ARG A 204 -11.36 6.49 5.14
C ARG A 204 -12.34 7.36 4.35
N VAL A 205 -11.88 8.43 3.72
CA VAL A 205 -12.75 9.24 2.84
C VAL A 205 -13.39 8.37 1.76
N PHE A 206 -12.65 7.39 1.23
CA PHE A 206 -13.16 6.50 0.20
C PHE A 206 -14.14 5.45 0.72
N ASP A 207 -14.12 5.16 2.02
CA ASP A 207 -15.07 4.25 2.66
C ASP A 207 -16.45 4.89 2.81
N HIS A 208 -16.47 6.21 2.95
CA HIS A 208 -17.68 7.00 3.17
C HIS A 208 -18.19 7.67 1.88
N ALA A 209 -17.36 7.71 0.83
CA ALA A 209 -17.74 8.36 -0.43
C ALA A 209 -18.72 7.49 -1.23
N GLU A 210 -19.96 7.91 -1.30
CA GLU A 210 -20.99 7.33 -2.19
C GLU A 210 -21.06 8.11 -3.50
N GLY A 211 -20.46 7.55 -4.57
CA GLY A 211 -20.55 8.10 -5.93
C GLY A 211 -19.54 9.21 -6.26
N PRO A 212 -19.57 9.71 -7.52
CA PRO A 212 -18.57 10.67 -8.03
C PRO A 212 -18.86 12.14 -7.69
N ASP A 213 -19.93 12.45 -6.99
CA ASP A 213 -20.42 13.83 -6.83
C ASP A 213 -19.61 14.63 -5.78
N ALA A 214 -19.31 15.89 -6.12
CA ALA A 214 -18.50 16.78 -5.28
C ALA A 214 -19.10 17.06 -3.88
N HIS A 215 -20.41 16.93 -3.71
CA HIS A 215 -21.08 17.10 -2.41
C HIS A 215 -20.79 15.90 -1.48
N GLY A 216 -20.73 14.69 -2.00
CA GLY A 216 -20.41 13.50 -1.22
C GLY A 216 -18.98 13.50 -0.66
N TRP A 217 -18.01 14.13 -1.35
CA TRP A 217 -16.62 14.19 -0.86
C TRP A 217 -16.44 15.02 0.40
N LEU A 218 -17.20 16.12 0.56
CA LEU A 218 -17.12 16.91 1.78
C LEU A 218 -17.72 16.16 2.96
N GLU A 219 -18.87 15.53 2.78
CA GLU A 219 -19.54 14.73 3.80
C GLU A 219 -18.69 13.53 4.21
N ALA A 220 -18.19 12.75 3.24
CA ALA A 220 -17.25 11.66 3.46
C ALA A 220 -15.97 12.13 4.19
N GLY A 221 -15.49 13.32 3.88
CA GLY A 221 -14.36 13.95 4.59
C GLY A 221 -14.65 14.24 6.05
N LEU A 222 -15.82 14.80 6.37
CA LEU A 222 -16.23 15.06 7.74
C LEU A 222 -16.38 13.75 8.54
N GLU A 223 -16.98 12.72 7.94
CA GLU A 223 -17.09 11.39 8.55
C GLU A 223 -15.73 10.70 8.74
N ALA A 224 -14.79 10.95 7.83
CA ALA A 224 -13.40 10.49 7.95
C ALA A 224 -12.56 11.30 8.96
N GLY A 225 -13.14 12.28 9.67
CA GLY A 225 -12.46 13.06 10.70
C GLY A 225 -11.70 14.29 10.17
N TYR A 226 -12.07 14.81 9.00
CA TYR A 226 -11.59 16.12 8.53
C TYR A 226 -12.40 17.25 9.19
N PHE A 227 -11.71 18.33 9.52
CA PHE A 227 -12.34 19.47 10.17
C PHE A 227 -13.03 20.38 9.16
N ASP A 228 -12.45 20.57 7.98
CA ASP A 228 -12.93 21.46 6.94
C ASP A 228 -12.55 21.01 5.53
N GLN A 229 -13.25 21.55 4.53
CA GLN A 229 -12.97 21.30 3.11
C GLN A 229 -11.54 21.69 2.68
N PRO A 230 -10.94 22.81 3.13
CA PRO A 230 -9.56 23.14 2.80
C PRO A 230 -8.55 22.08 3.27
N GLN A 231 -8.77 21.47 4.43
CA GLN A 231 -7.90 20.38 4.92
C GLN A 231 -8.01 19.15 4.03
N LEU A 232 -9.22 18.73 3.69
CA LEU A 232 -9.48 17.63 2.76
C LEU A 232 -8.84 17.89 1.39
N ALA A 233 -9.05 19.08 0.82
CA ALA A 233 -8.50 19.46 -0.48
C ALA A 233 -6.95 19.47 -0.49
N ARG A 234 -6.31 19.85 0.61
CA ARG A 234 -4.84 19.76 0.76
C ARG A 234 -4.37 18.30 0.74
N ASP A 235 -5.07 17.39 1.44
CA ASP A 235 -4.70 15.98 1.48
C ASP A 235 -4.98 15.29 0.13
N PHE A 236 -6.04 15.66 -0.62
CA PHE A 236 -6.23 15.19 -2.01
C PHE A 236 -5.04 15.57 -2.91
N ARG A 237 -4.64 16.84 -2.88
CA ARG A 237 -3.45 17.27 -3.66
C ARG A 237 -2.17 16.60 -3.21
N ARG A 238 -2.01 16.37 -1.90
CA ARG A 238 -0.83 15.72 -1.34
C ARG A 238 -0.75 14.24 -1.72
N PHE A 239 -1.84 13.49 -1.57
CA PHE A 239 -1.85 12.03 -1.69
C PHE A 239 -2.27 11.52 -3.07
N LEU A 240 -2.90 12.36 -3.89
CA LEU A 240 -3.33 12.02 -5.25
C LEU A 240 -2.81 12.98 -6.33
N GLY A 241 -2.27 14.12 -5.94
CA GLY A 241 -1.80 15.13 -6.90
C GLY A 241 -2.91 15.82 -7.70
N CYS A 242 -4.18 15.63 -7.33
CA CYS A 242 -5.34 16.17 -8.02
C CYS A 242 -6.44 16.53 -7.01
N THR A 243 -7.53 17.11 -7.49
CA THR A 243 -8.73 17.36 -6.69
C THR A 243 -9.61 16.10 -6.60
N ALA A 244 -10.53 16.07 -5.63
CA ALA A 244 -11.51 14.98 -5.50
C ALA A 244 -12.33 14.78 -6.77
N THR A 245 -12.77 15.87 -7.42
CA THR A 245 -13.56 15.84 -8.66
C THR A 245 -12.74 15.29 -9.84
N GLU A 246 -11.48 15.71 -9.99
CA GLU A 246 -10.60 15.18 -11.03
C GLU A 246 -10.34 13.69 -10.79
N TRP A 247 -10.05 13.31 -9.54
CA TRP A 247 -9.82 11.92 -9.19
C TRP A 247 -11.05 11.03 -9.52
N ALA A 248 -12.25 11.45 -9.12
CA ALA A 248 -13.47 10.68 -9.36
C ALA A 248 -13.75 10.45 -10.85
N ARG A 249 -13.44 11.45 -11.70
CA ARG A 249 -13.59 11.34 -13.15
C ARG A 249 -12.58 10.39 -13.80
N ASP A 250 -11.36 10.37 -13.28
CA ASP A 250 -10.22 9.75 -13.95
C ASP A 250 -9.89 8.34 -13.40
N GLN A 251 -10.81 7.70 -12.61
CA GLN A 251 -10.60 6.38 -12.02
C GLN A 251 -10.71 5.24 -13.04
N ILE A 252 -9.58 4.61 -13.34
CA ILE A 252 -9.47 3.49 -14.28
C ILE A 252 -8.48 2.42 -13.79
N GLY A 253 -8.60 1.19 -14.35
CA GLY A 253 -7.62 0.12 -14.20
C GLY A 253 -7.27 -0.22 -12.74
N LEU A 254 -5.99 -0.46 -12.49
CA LEU A 254 -5.46 -0.82 -11.17
C LEU A 254 -5.77 0.24 -10.10
N ALA A 255 -5.68 1.54 -10.45
CA ALA A 255 -5.99 2.62 -9.51
C ALA A 255 -7.41 2.50 -8.95
N ARG A 256 -8.40 2.17 -9.80
CA ARG A 256 -9.79 1.95 -9.39
C ARG A 256 -9.91 0.73 -8.47
N SER A 257 -9.23 -0.37 -8.78
CA SER A 257 -9.25 -1.57 -7.94
C SER A 257 -8.65 -1.33 -6.57
N LEU A 258 -7.50 -0.64 -6.49
CA LEU A 258 -6.84 -0.32 -5.23
C LEU A 258 -7.59 0.76 -4.41
N ALA A 259 -8.30 1.69 -5.06
CA ALA A 259 -9.06 2.72 -4.37
C ALA A 259 -10.24 2.17 -3.57
N SER A 260 -10.85 1.07 -4.03
CA SER A 260 -11.95 0.40 -3.34
C SER A 260 -11.53 -0.37 -2.08
N GLN A 261 -10.22 -0.42 -1.79
CA GLN A 261 -9.67 -1.17 -0.66
C GLN A 261 -9.30 -0.22 0.48
N SER A 262 -10.13 -0.26 1.48
CA SER A 262 -9.90 0.49 2.71
C SER A 262 -8.95 -0.22 3.65
N TYR A 263 -8.15 0.56 4.38
CA TYR A 263 -7.48 0.04 5.55
C TYR A 263 -8.51 -0.28 6.63
N LYS A 264 -8.91 -1.55 6.74
CA LYS A 264 -9.60 -2.05 7.93
C LYS A 264 -8.53 -2.67 8.83
N PRO A 265 -8.29 -2.12 10.04
CA PRO A 265 -7.44 -2.81 11.01
C PRO A 265 -8.03 -4.20 11.23
N GLY A 266 -7.23 -5.24 10.96
CA GLY A 266 -7.66 -6.61 11.20
C GLY A 266 -8.01 -6.80 12.70
N PRO A 267 -8.91 -7.75 13.04
CA PRO A 267 -9.13 -8.10 14.44
C PRO A 267 -7.81 -8.56 15.03
N LEU A 268 -7.48 -8.04 16.21
CA LEU A 268 -6.35 -8.51 17.00
C LEU A 268 -6.50 -10.01 17.18
N SER A 269 -5.56 -10.81 16.70
CA SER A 269 -5.49 -12.22 17.13
C SER A 269 -5.23 -12.19 18.63
N PRO A 270 -6.11 -12.81 19.46
CA PRO A 270 -5.82 -12.94 20.88
C PRO A 270 -4.54 -13.79 21.01
N HIS A 271 -3.64 -13.33 21.83
CA HIS A 271 -2.39 -14.01 22.22
C HIS A 271 -2.69 -15.25 23.04
#